data_4d9ab21168f26114a30d535de87d286c
#
_entry.id   4d9ab21168f26114a30d535de87d286c
#
_cell.length_a   1.000
_cell.length_b   1.000
_cell.length_c   1.000
_cell.angle_alpha   90.00
_cell.angle_beta   90.00
_cell.angle_gamma   90.00
#
_symmetry.space_group_name_H-M   'P 1'
#
loop_
_entity.id
_entity.type
_entity.pdbx_description
1 polymer ?
#
loop_
_entity_poly.entity_id
_entity_poly.type
_entity_poly.pdbx_seq_one_letter_code
_entity_poly.pdbx_strand_id
1 'polypeptide(L)'
;MSDWYFLEDKAHIAKERKKAQELKKSQWWKNILGKGLCHYCGKKFAAKDLTMDHIVPVARGGTSTKGNVVPACKACNQTKKLTTPVEEVLKKLKEEE
;
A
#
# COMPACT_ATOMS: atom_id res chain seq x y z
N MET A 1 8.86 -23.96 -9.64
CA MET A 1 8.58 -23.57 -9.23
C MET A 1 8.04 -22.93 -8.70
N SER A 2 7.94 -23.04 -8.69
CA SER A 2 7.62 -22.14 -7.94
C SER A 2 6.58 -21.18 -8.30
N ASP A 3 5.74 -21.46 -9.22
CA ASP A 3 4.60 -20.64 -9.56
C ASP A 3 3.54 -20.64 -8.47
N TRP A 4 3.59 -21.61 -7.59
CA TRP A 4 2.62 -21.73 -6.52
C TRP A 4 2.60 -20.51 -5.61
N TYR A 5 3.70 -19.82 -5.44
CA TYR A 5 3.70 -18.64 -4.58
C TYR A 5 3.19 -17.38 -5.29
N PHE A 6 3.00 -17.44 -6.58
CA PHE A 6 2.30 -16.39 -7.33
C PHE A 6 0.81 -16.64 -7.32
N LEU A 7 0.40 -17.86 -6.99
CA LEU A 7 -1.01 -18.12 -6.85
C LEU A 7 -1.51 -17.31 -5.68
N GLU A 8 -2.42 -16.43 -5.98
CA GLU A 8 -3.01 -15.62 -4.95
C GLU A 8 -3.68 -16.52 -3.94
N ASP A 9 -3.28 -16.41 -2.69
CA ASP A 9 -3.99 -17.07 -1.62
C ASP A 9 -5.26 -16.27 -1.38
N LYS A 10 -6.33 -16.67 -2.00
CA LYS A 10 -7.60 -15.95 -1.93
C LYS A 10 -8.12 -15.84 -0.50
N ALA A 11 -7.88 -16.85 0.32
CA ALA A 11 -8.29 -16.83 1.71
C ALA A 11 -7.50 -15.76 2.48
N HIS A 12 -6.20 -15.68 2.23
CA HIS A 12 -5.36 -14.66 2.84
C HIS A 12 -5.80 -13.26 2.43
N ILE A 13 -6.02 -13.07 1.13
CA ILE A 13 -6.42 -11.76 0.59
C ILE A 13 -7.75 -11.33 1.21
N ALA A 14 -8.73 -12.21 1.24
CA ALA A 14 -10.05 -11.90 1.82
C ALA A 14 -9.93 -11.55 3.30
N LYS A 15 -9.13 -12.30 4.04
CA LYS A 15 -8.90 -12.07 5.47
C LYS A 15 -8.25 -10.71 5.70
N GLU A 16 -7.23 -10.39 4.92
CA GLU A 16 -6.51 -9.14 5.11
C GLU A 16 -7.33 -7.93 4.67
N ARG A 17 -8.16 -8.08 3.64
CA ARG A 17 -9.07 -7.01 3.24
C ARG A 17 -10.08 -6.69 4.35
N LYS A 18 -10.58 -7.72 5.02
CA LYS A 18 -11.50 -7.55 6.13
C LYS A 18 -10.80 -6.82 7.29
N LYS A 19 -9.59 -7.22 7.61
CA LYS A 19 -8.79 -6.55 8.64
C LYS A 19 -8.53 -5.09 8.27
N ALA A 20 -8.25 -4.81 7.00
CA ALA A 20 -8.02 -3.44 6.54
C ALA A 20 -9.26 -2.58 6.75
N GLN A 21 -10.44 -3.11 6.47
CA GLN A 21 -11.69 -2.39 6.70
C GLN A 21 -11.88 -2.07 8.17
N GLU A 22 -11.55 -3.02 9.04
CA GLU A 22 -11.63 -2.81 10.49
C GLU A 22 -10.63 -1.73 10.94
N LEU A 23 -9.40 -1.77 10.42
CA LEU A 23 -8.40 -0.77 10.73
C LEU A 23 -8.83 0.63 10.29
N LYS A 24 -9.48 0.74 9.13
CA LYS A 24 -9.96 2.02 8.63
C LYS A 24 -10.99 2.66 9.56
N LYS A 25 -11.71 1.85 10.31
CA LYS A 25 -12.70 2.33 11.28
C LYS A 25 -12.08 2.64 12.63
N SER A 26 -10.83 2.27 12.86
CA SER A 26 -10.18 2.45 14.15
C SER A 26 -9.81 3.90 14.39
N GLN A 27 -9.76 4.27 15.67
CA GLN A 27 -9.32 5.61 16.07
C GLN A 27 -7.85 5.82 15.69
N TRP A 28 -7.05 4.78 15.77
CA TRP A 28 -5.66 4.82 15.35
C TRP A 28 -5.51 5.33 13.93
N TRP A 29 -6.27 4.76 13.00
CA TRP A 29 -6.21 5.15 11.59
C TRP A 29 -6.75 6.56 11.38
N LYS A 30 -7.84 6.91 12.08
CA LYS A 30 -8.40 8.25 12.00
C LYS A 30 -7.40 9.29 12.47
N ASN A 31 -6.64 8.98 13.52
CA ASN A 31 -5.60 9.88 14.01
C ASN A 31 -4.49 10.08 12.97
N ILE A 32 -4.12 9.00 12.28
CA ILE A 32 -3.13 9.07 11.21
C ILE A 32 -3.63 9.95 10.07
N LEU A 33 -4.86 9.76 9.64
CA LEU A 33 -5.47 10.60 8.60
C LEU A 33 -5.56 12.05 9.04
N GLY A 34 -5.79 12.30 10.32
CA GLY A 34 -5.87 13.64 10.88
C GLY A 34 -4.56 14.41 10.77
N LYS A 35 -3.43 13.73 10.75
CA LYS A 35 -2.14 14.37 10.54
C LYS A 35 -1.98 14.87 9.11
N GLY A 36 -2.70 14.28 8.17
CA GLY A 36 -2.76 14.74 6.80
C GLY A 36 -1.48 14.59 6.00
N LEU A 37 -0.59 13.68 6.37
CA LEU A 37 0.70 13.52 5.70
C LEU A 37 0.76 12.22 4.91
N CYS A 38 1.12 12.33 3.62
CA CYS A 38 1.42 11.15 2.82
C CYS A 38 2.74 10.53 3.30
N HIS A 39 2.73 9.24 3.52
CA HIS A 39 3.92 8.52 3.97
C HIS A 39 5.07 8.59 2.96
N TYR A 40 4.75 8.59 1.67
CA TYR A 40 5.76 8.51 0.62
C TYR A 40 6.33 9.86 0.19
N CYS A 41 5.49 10.84 -0.07
CA CYS A 41 5.95 12.14 -0.54
C CYS A 41 6.06 13.20 0.57
N GLY A 42 5.48 12.93 1.73
CA GLY A 42 5.53 13.84 2.87
C GLY A 42 4.69 15.10 2.73
N LYS A 43 3.94 15.23 1.64
CA LYS A 43 3.08 16.40 1.44
C LYS A 43 1.81 16.29 2.26
N LYS A 44 1.22 17.44 2.56
CA LYS A 44 0.02 17.52 3.36
C LYS A 44 -1.23 17.47 2.49
N PHE A 45 -2.21 16.68 2.92
CA PHE A 45 -3.48 16.48 2.22
C PHE A 45 -4.63 16.46 3.20
N ALA A 46 -5.84 16.71 2.69
CA ALA A 46 -7.04 16.47 3.47
C ALA A 46 -7.20 14.98 3.71
N ALA A 47 -7.81 14.59 4.84
CA ALA A 47 -8.00 13.18 5.17
C ALA A 47 -8.70 12.40 4.05
N LYS A 48 -9.65 13.03 3.37
CA LYS A 48 -10.39 12.40 2.27
C LYS A 48 -9.52 12.07 1.06
N ASP A 49 -8.37 12.73 0.94
CA ASP A 49 -7.44 12.55 -0.18
C ASP A 49 -6.34 11.54 0.12
N LEU A 50 -6.36 10.97 1.31
CA LEU A 50 -5.40 9.95 1.72
C LEU A 50 -6.09 8.59 1.75
N THR A 51 -5.36 7.58 1.27
CA THR A 51 -5.85 6.20 1.25
C THR A 51 -4.95 5.33 2.10
N MET A 52 -5.47 4.17 2.53
CA MET A 52 -4.66 3.20 3.24
C MET A 52 -3.87 2.38 2.21
N ASP A 53 -2.56 2.37 2.36
CA ASP A 53 -1.69 1.61 1.49
C ASP A 53 -0.93 0.57 2.31
N HIS A 54 -0.72 -0.60 1.73
CA HIS A 54 0.07 -1.66 2.34
C HIS A 54 1.50 -1.57 1.81
N ILE A 55 2.47 -1.42 2.71
CA ILE A 55 3.89 -1.35 2.33
C ILE A 55 4.26 -2.62 1.57
N VAL A 56 3.93 -3.78 2.16
CA VAL A 56 4.00 -5.05 1.46
C VAL A 56 2.59 -5.35 0.95
N PRO A 57 2.40 -5.47 -0.37
CA PRO A 57 1.07 -5.72 -0.93
C PRO A 57 0.45 -7.00 -0.39
N VAL A 58 -0.87 -6.97 -0.17
CA VAL A 58 -1.61 -8.13 0.33
C VAL A 58 -1.42 -9.33 -0.61
N ALA A 59 -1.42 -9.09 -1.91
CA ALA A 59 -1.23 -10.15 -2.91
C ALA A 59 0.14 -10.82 -2.80
N ARG A 60 1.09 -10.19 -2.13
CA ARG A 60 2.43 -10.74 -1.91
C ARG A 60 2.65 -11.18 -0.47
N GLY A 61 1.57 -11.45 0.24
CA GLY A 61 1.64 -11.92 1.62
C GLY A 61 1.63 -10.82 2.66
N GLY A 62 1.42 -9.57 2.25
CA GLY A 62 1.34 -8.46 3.18
C GLY A 62 0.13 -8.57 4.09
N THR A 63 0.25 -8.00 5.29
CA THR A 63 -0.81 -8.07 6.29
C THR A 63 -1.39 -6.68 6.56
N SER A 64 -2.64 -6.65 7.04
CA SER A 64 -3.31 -5.43 7.44
C SER A 64 -3.06 -5.19 8.92
N THR A 65 -1.84 -4.74 9.22
CA THR A 65 -1.39 -4.46 10.57
C THR A 65 -0.84 -3.04 10.64
N LYS A 66 -0.78 -2.50 11.86
CA LYS A 66 -0.29 -1.13 12.07
C LYS A 66 1.11 -0.90 11.50
N GLY A 67 1.94 -1.94 11.46
CA GLY A 67 3.29 -1.83 10.92
C GLY A 67 3.38 -1.91 9.41
N ASN A 68 2.30 -2.29 8.73
CA ASN A 68 2.31 -2.48 7.29
C ASN A 68 1.34 -1.57 6.53
N VAL A 69 0.57 -0.75 7.21
CA VAL A 69 -0.36 0.16 6.54
C VAL A 69 0.04 1.60 6.82
N VAL A 70 -0.02 2.42 5.78
CA VAL A 70 0.37 3.82 5.85
C VAL A 70 -0.58 4.68 5.02
N PRO A 71 -0.69 5.97 5.33
CA PRO A 71 -1.49 6.86 4.51
C PRO A 71 -0.71 7.25 3.26
N ALA A 72 -1.38 7.23 2.12
CA ALA A 72 -0.78 7.58 0.85
C ALA A 72 -1.72 8.46 0.05
N CYS A 73 -1.18 9.49 -0.60
CA CYS A 73 -1.98 10.30 -1.50
C CYS A 73 -2.27 9.51 -2.77
N LYS A 74 -3.29 9.93 -3.50
CA LYS A 74 -3.70 9.20 -4.71
C LYS A 74 -2.58 9.05 -5.72
N ALA A 75 -1.77 10.08 -5.91
CA ALA A 75 -0.68 10.04 -6.87
C ALA A 75 0.37 8.99 -6.48
N CYS A 76 0.81 8.99 -5.21
CA CYS A 76 1.80 8.01 -4.75
C CYS A 76 1.24 6.59 -4.76
N ASN A 77 -0.01 6.42 -4.34
CA ASN A 77 -0.66 5.12 -4.32
C ASN A 77 -0.79 4.56 -5.74
N GLN A 78 -1.14 5.40 -6.69
CA GLN A 78 -1.28 4.99 -8.08
C GLN A 78 0.08 4.62 -8.69
N THR A 79 1.10 5.42 -8.44
CA THR A 79 2.45 5.13 -8.89
C THR A 79 2.92 3.77 -8.35
N LYS A 80 2.67 3.52 -7.07
CA LYS A 80 3.07 2.26 -6.45
C LYS A 80 2.34 1.07 -7.05
N LYS A 81 1.07 1.23 -7.42
CA LYS A 81 0.29 0.16 -8.04
C LYS A 81 0.76 -0.16 -9.45
N LEU A 82 1.26 0.85 -10.16
CA LEU A 82 1.67 0.71 -11.55
C LEU A 82 3.06 0.14 -11.71
N THR A 83 3.90 0.22 -10.67
CA THR A 83 5.28 -0.24 -10.75
C THR A 83 5.60 -1.20 -9.62
N THR A 84 6.38 -2.24 -9.95
CA THR A 84 7.01 -3.10 -8.97
C THR A 84 8.43 -2.60 -8.76
N PRO A 85 9.12 -3.01 -7.66
CA PRO A 85 10.53 -2.65 -7.50
C PRO A 85 11.38 -3.05 -8.69
N VAL A 86 11.10 -4.21 -9.31
CA VAL A 86 11.82 -4.66 -10.49
C VAL A 86 11.57 -3.72 -11.66
N GLU A 87 10.32 -3.34 -11.87
CA GLU A 87 9.97 -2.42 -12.95
C GLU A 87 10.63 -1.06 -12.78
N GLU A 88 10.74 -0.57 -11.54
CA GLU A 88 11.41 0.68 -11.28
C GLU A 88 12.89 0.62 -11.63
N VAL A 89 13.53 -0.48 -11.31
CA VAL A 89 14.96 -0.68 -11.67
C VAL A 89 15.11 -0.70 -13.17
N LEU A 90 14.26 -1.45 -13.87
CA LEU A 90 14.31 -1.53 -15.33
C LEU A 90 14.06 -0.16 -15.97
N LYS A 91 13.14 0.59 -15.42
CA LYS A 91 12.83 1.91 -15.92
C LYS A 91 14.01 2.84 -15.76
N LYS A 92 14.70 2.80 -14.63
CA LYS A 92 15.89 3.61 -14.40
C LYS A 92 17.01 3.25 -15.38
N LEU A 93 17.20 1.96 -15.65
CA LEU A 93 18.18 1.50 -16.59
C LEU A 93 17.89 2.04 -17.98
N LYS A 94 16.63 2.08 -18.37
CA LYS A 94 16.22 2.66 -19.64
C LYS A 94 16.51 4.15 -19.72
N GLU A 95 16.21 4.85 -18.63
CA GLU A 95 16.41 6.30 -18.59
C GLU A 95 17.88 6.69 -18.66
N GLU A 96 18.76 5.81 -18.21
CA GLU A 96 20.21 6.06 -18.24
C GLU A 96 20.83 5.81 -19.61
N GLU A 97 20.12 5.19 -20.51
CA GLU A 97 20.58 4.99 -21.88
C GLU A 97 20.46 6.29 -22.68
#